data_60ba08eb44c6c4d0981ae4d5f5d4d59e
#
_entry.id   60ba08eb44c6c4d0981ae4d5f5d4d59e
#
_cell.length_a   1.000
_cell.length_b   1.000
_cell.length_c   1.000
_cell.angle_alpha   90.00
_cell.angle_beta   90.00
_cell.angle_gamma   90.00
#
_symmetry.space_group_name_H-M   'P 1'
#
loop_
_entity.id
_entity.type
_entity.pdbx_description
1 polymer ?
#
loop_
_entity_poly.entity_id
_entity_poly.type
_entity_poly.pdbx_seq_one_letter_code
_entity_poly.pdbx_strand_id
1 'polypeptide(L)'
;MRPKKTILCVDDNEQVLSVRTFLLETRGYRVVAVNTAQEAVEMLERSLPGTLDLILCDLLMPQMDGNELVRRAKQLHPGLPAMIVSGTVNAFDRALHADVFLPKGASSPAEMIERIRVLVARKRGPKKATPPATTQPPSVPSFAHATAS
;
A
#
# COMPACT_ATOMS: atom_id res chain seq x y z
N MET A 1 3.46 1.10 25.91
CA MET A 1 3.94 0.22 24.81
C MET A 1 3.16 0.52 23.55
N ARG A 2 3.84 0.61 22.44
CA ARG A 2 3.16 0.88 21.19
C ARG A 2 2.68 -0.39 20.53
N PRO A 3 1.48 -0.36 19.93
CA PRO A 3 1.03 -1.50 19.15
C PRO A 3 1.94 -1.71 17.94
N LYS A 4 2.05 -2.95 17.55
CA LYS A 4 2.83 -3.27 16.36
C LYS A 4 2.13 -2.77 15.12
N LYS A 5 2.91 -2.33 14.13
CA LYS A 5 2.35 -1.99 12.82
C LYS A 5 1.97 -3.28 12.10
N THR A 6 0.87 -3.24 11.39
CA THR A 6 0.32 -4.40 10.70
C THR A 6 0.46 -4.26 9.20
N ILE A 7 1.04 -5.27 8.57
CA ILE A 7 1.29 -5.29 7.13
C ILE A 7 0.46 -6.40 6.49
N LEU A 8 -0.33 -6.02 5.49
CA LEU A 8 -1.04 -7.00 4.67
C LEU A 8 -0.10 -7.40 3.53
N CYS A 9 0.34 -8.65 3.55
CA CYS A 9 1.33 -9.15 2.60
C CYS A 9 0.66 -10.13 1.64
N VAL A 10 0.71 -9.83 0.34
CA VAL A 10 -0.01 -10.58 -0.68
C VAL A 10 0.95 -11.07 -1.74
N ASP A 11 1.00 -12.38 -1.94
CA ASP A 11 1.83 -12.98 -2.98
C ASP A 11 1.30 -14.39 -3.26
N ASP A 12 1.13 -14.73 -4.53
CA ASP A 12 0.63 -16.05 -4.89
C ASP A 12 1.69 -17.15 -4.72
N ASN A 13 2.95 -16.79 -4.57
CA ASN A 13 4.02 -17.72 -4.28
C ASN A 13 4.15 -17.88 -2.78
N GLU A 14 3.78 -19.04 -2.26
CA GLU A 14 3.73 -19.26 -0.82
C GLU A 14 5.10 -19.25 -0.17
N GLN A 15 6.13 -19.66 -0.90
CA GLN A 15 7.48 -19.60 -0.35
C GLN A 15 7.95 -18.16 -0.17
N VAL A 16 7.69 -17.32 -1.15
CA VAL A 16 8.01 -15.90 -1.06
C VAL A 16 7.26 -15.27 0.10
N LEU A 17 5.98 -15.62 0.21
CA LEU A 17 5.12 -15.09 1.28
C LEU A 17 5.64 -15.49 2.65
N SER A 18 6.07 -16.76 2.81
CA SER A 18 6.63 -17.24 4.07
C SER A 18 7.90 -16.50 4.44
N VAL A 19 8.80 -16.32 3.47
CA VAL A 19 10.06 -15.63 3.74
C VAL A 19 9.80 -14.18 4.14
N ARG A 20 8.92 -13.51 3.43
CA ARG A 20 8.60 -12.11 3.77
C ARG A 20 7.96 -12.00 5.13
N THR A 21 7.04 -12.91 5.44
CA THR A 21 6.39 -12.91 6.74
C THR A 21 7.43 -13.06 7.84
N PHE A 22 8.33 -14.01 7.68
CA PHE A 22 9.39 -14.22 8.67
C PHE A 22 10.25 -12.97 8.86
N LEU A 23 10.70 -12.39 7.74
CA LEU A 23 11.55 -11.20 7.81
C LEU A 23 10.84 -10.04 8.49
N LEU A 24 9.59 -9.82 8.17
CA LEU A 24 8.85 -8.70 8.75
C LEU A 24 8.56 -8.93 10.22
N GLU A 25 8.21 -10.16 10.59
CA GLU A 25 7.93 -10.45 11.99
C GLU A 25 9.18 -10.32 12.85
N THR A 26 10.36 -10.67 12.33
CA THR A 26 11.59 -10.49 13.08
C THR A 26 11.94 -9.02 13.30
N ARG A 27 11.33 -8.13 12.52
CA ARG A 27 11.53 -6.70 12.69
C ARG A 27 10.42 -6.04 13.52
N GLY A 28 9.54 -6.84 14.09
CA GLY A 28 8.53 -6.35 15.00
C GLY A 28 7.20 -6.00 14.37
N TYR A 29 6.98 -6.36 13.12
CA TYR A 29 5.70 -6.11 12.47
C TYR A 29 4.75 -7.28 12.68
N ARG A 30 3.46 -6.97 12.67
CA ARG A 30 2.43 -7.99 12.59
C ARG A 30 2.11 -8.19 11.10
N VAL A 31 2.02 -9.44 10.67
CA VAL A 31 1.81 -9.71 9.24
C VAL A 31 0.53 -10.49 9.05
N VAL A 32 -0.32 -10.01 8.15
CA VAL A 32 -1.46 -10.77 7.67
C VAL A 32 -1.09 -11.22 6.27
N ALA A 33 -0.84 -12.51 6.11
CA ALA A 33 -0.36 -13.06 4.85
C ALA A 33 -1.49 -13.74 4.11
N VAL A 34 -1.72 -13.33 2.87
CA VAL A 34 -2.74 -13.95 2.02
C VAL A 34 -2.11 -14.27 0.67
N ASN A 35 -2.55 -15.34 0.03
CA ASN A 35 -1.92 -15.80 -1.19
C ASN A 35 -2.77 -15.57 -2.44
N THR A 36 -3.89 -14.88 -2.32
CA THR A 36 -4.67 -14.48 -3.49
C THR A 36 -5.10 -13.03 -3.35
N ALA A 37 -5.28 -12.37 -4.49
CA ALA A 37 -5.80 -11.00 -4.48
C ALA A 37 -7.24 -10.96 -3.94
N GLN A 38 -8.02 -12.00 -4.20
CA GLN A 38 -9.39 -12.06 -3.69
C GLN A 38 -9.42 -12.04 -2.18
N GLU A 39 -8.57 -12.84 -1.53
CA GLU A 39 -8.49 -12.82 -0.07
C GLU A 39 -8.04 -11.47 0.45
N ALA A 40 -7.13 -10.82 -0.27
CA ALA A 40 -6.67 -9.50 0.12
C ALA A 40 -7.82 -8.49 0.09
N VAL A 41 -8.63 -8.52 -0.96
CA VAL A 41 -9.78 -7.62 -1.07
C VAL A 41 -10.75 -7.86 0.08
N GLU A 42 -11.04 -9.13 0.37
CA GLU A 42 -11.94 -9.48 1.47
C GLU A 42 -11.41 -8.98 2.80
N MET A 43 -10.11 -9.13 3.02
CA MET A 43 -9.48 -8.64 4.23
C MET A 43 -9.61 -7.12 4.34
N LEU A 44 -9.38 -6.42 3.22
CA LEU A 44 -9.51 -4.96 3.20
C LEU A 44 -10.93 -4.52 3.50
N GLU A 45 -11.91 -5.24 2.95
CA GLU A 45 -13.31 -4.91 3.17
C GLU A 45 -13.73 -5.10 4.61
N ARG A 46 -13.17 -6.11 5.29
CA ARG A 46 -13.51 -6.42 6.67
C ARG A 46 -12.73 -5.61 7.68
N SER A 47 -11.62 -5.00 7.27
CA SER A 47 -10.75 -4.29 8.22
C SER A 47 -11.27 -2.90 8.50
N LEU A 48 -11.20 -2.49 9.76
CA LEU A 48 -11.56 -1.14 10.15
C LEU A 48 -10.47 -0.17 9.72
N PRO A 49 -10.82 1.07 9.42
CA PRO A 49 -9.80 2.07 9.06
C PRO A 49 -8.75 2.18 10.15
N GLY A 50 -7.50 2.26 9.74
CA GLY A 50 -6.39 2.43 10.66
C GLY A 50 -5.83 1.14 11.23
N THR A 51 -6.44 -0.02 10.94
CA THR A 51 -5.93 -1.29 11.47
C THR A 51 -4.80 -1.86 10.62
N LEU A 52 -4.74 -1.48 9.35
CA LEU A 52 -3.65 -1.89 8.46
C LEU A 52 -2.75 -0.69 8.21
N ASP A 53 -1.44 -0.92 8.25
CA ASP A 53 -0.46 0.16 8.12
C ASP A 53 0.27 0.14 6.78
N LEU A 54 0.18 -0.96 6.05
CA LEU A 54 0.81 -1.08 4.74
C LEU A 54 0.23 -2.27 4.00
N ILE A 55 0.07 -2.14 2.68
CA ILE A 55 -0.15 -3.30 1.83
C ILE A 55 1.10 -3.50 0.98
N LEU A 56 1.60 -4.75 0.96
CA LEU A 56 2.78 -5.15 0.21
C LEU A 56 2.37 -6.29 -0.71
N CYS A 57 2.45 -6.09 -2.01
CA CYS A 57 1.99 -7.12 -2.93
C CYS A 57 2.89 -7.23 -4.16
N ASP A 58 2.82 -8.39 -4.81
CA ASP A 58 3.44 -8.60 -6.11
C ASP A 58 2.58 -7.94 -7.19
N LEU A 59 3.20 -7.49 -8.26
CA LEU A 59 2.45 -6.95 -9.39
C LEU A 59 1.74 -8.05 -10.16
N LEU A 60 2.44 -9.14 -10.43
CA LEU A 60 1.91 -10.22 -11.28
C LEU A 60 1.29 -11.30 -10.42
N MET A 61 -0.04 -11.33 -10.37
CA MET A 61 -0.78 -12.34 -9.65
C MET A 61 -1.92 -12.83 -10.53
N PRO A 62 -2.37 -14.08 -10.36
CA PRO A 62 -3.52 -14.56 -11.12
C PRO A 62 -4.77 -13.72 -10.84
N GLN A 63 -5.58 -13.53 -11.84
CA GLN A 63 -6.91 -12.91 -11.75
C GLN A 63 -6.91 -11.40 -11.52
N MET A 64 -5.94 -10.86 -10.78
CA MET A 64 -5.90 -9.42 -10.51
C MET A 64 -4.45 -9.04 -10.28
N ASP A 65 -3.93 -8.08 -11.02
CA ASP A 65 -2.56 -7.66 -10.78
C ASP A 65 -2.47 -6.74 -9.55
N GLY A 66 -1.24 -6.54 -9.08
CA GLY A 66 -1.01 -5.75 -7.87
C GLY A 66 -1.46 -4.31 -8.00
N ASN A 67 -1.38 -3.75 -9.21
CA ASN A 67 -1.80 -2.38 -9.42
C ASN A 67 -3.30 -2.21 -9.19
N GLU A 68 -4.09 -3.14 -9.68
CA GLU A 68 -5.52 -3.13 -9.44
C GLU A 68 -5.84 -3.35 -7.96
N LEU A 69 -5.12 -4.28 -7.32
CA LEU A 69 -5.31 -4.52 -5.90
C LEU A 69 -5.01 -3.27 -5.08
N VAL A 70 -3.91 -2.59 -5.40
CA VAL A 70 -3.54 -1.35 -4.69
C VAL A 70 -4.59 -0.28 -4.91
N ARG A 71 -5.11 -0.18 -6.14
CA ARG A 71 -6.16 0.79 -6.44
C ARG A 71 -7.37 0.56 -5.55
N ARG A 72 -7.80 -0.70 -5.42
CA ARG A 72 -8.91 -1.05 -4.55
C ARG A 72 -8.60 -0.80 -3.08
N ALA A 73 -7.38 -1.11 -2.67
CA ALA A 73 -6.98 -0.88 -1.30
C ALA A 73 -7.08 0.60 -0.96
N LYS A 74 -6.66 1.47 -1.86
CA LYS A 74 -6.73 2.91 -1.60
C LYS A 74 -8.14 3.45 -1.63
N GLN A 75 -9.05 2.79 -2.35
CA GLN A 75 -10.45 3.15 -2.31
C GLN A 75 -11.09 2.78 -0.97
N LEU A 76 -10.75 1.61 -0.47
CA LEU A 76 -11.33 1.12 0.78
C LEU A 76 -10.65 1.74 2.01
N HIS A 77 -9.37 2.03 1.90
CA HIS A 77 -8.57 2.59 3.00
C HIS A 77 -7.76 3.76 2.47
N PRO A 78 -8.37 4.93 2.26
CA PRO A 78 -7.61 6.11 1.80
C PRO A 78 -6.48 6.41 2.76
N GLY A 79 -5.32 6.62 2.28
CA GLY A 79 -4.16 6.88 3.13
C GLY A 79 -3.35 5.64 3.46
N LEU A 80 -3.83 4.44 3.10
CA LEU A 80 -3.05 3.22 3.32
C LEU A 80 -1.85 3.21 2.37
N PRO A 81 -0.61 3.18 2.88
CA PRO A 81 0.56 3.10 2.00
C PRO A 81 0.61 1.76 1.28
N ALA A 82 1.16 1.76 0.09
CA ALA A 82 1.21 0.57 -0.73
C ALA A 82 2.58 0.42 -1.37
N MET A 83 3.11 -0.80 -1.31
CA MET A 83 4.36 -1.15 -1.98
C MET A 83 4.12 -2.31 -2.91
N ILE A 84 4.60 -2.20 -4.15
CA ILE A 84 4.55 -3.28 -5.12
C ILE A 84 5.96 -3.77 -5.38
N VAL A 85 6.12 -5.10 -5.38
CA VAL A 85 7.39 -5.76 -5.66
C VAL A 85 7.19 -6.61 -6.91
N SER A 86 8.09 -6.52 -7.87
CA SER A 86 7.95 -7.33 -9.08
C SER A 86 9.30 -7.64 -9.70
N GLY A 87 9.38 -8.81 -10.32
CA GLY A 87 10.58 -9.22 -11.04
C GLY A 87 10.63 -8.81 -12.50
N THR A 88 9.61 -8.12 -12.99
CA THR A 88 9.49 -7.76 -14.40
C THR A 88 10.07 -6.38 -14.64
N VAL A 89 10.89 -6.23 -15.68
CA VAL A 89 11.51 -4.94 -15.98
C VAL A 89 10.51 -3.87 -16.37
N ASN A 90 9.41 -4.28 -17.01
CA ASN A 90 8.39 -3.31 -17.45
C ASN A 90 7.32 -3.04 -16.40
N ALA A 91 7.47 -3.65 -15.23
CA ALA A 91 6.45 -3.53 -14.19
C ALA A 91 6.36 -2.10 -13.64
N PHE A 92 7.45 -1.35 -13.72
CA PHE A 92 7.47 0.01 -13.20
C PHE A 92 6.38 0.86 -13.84
N ASP A 93 6.17 0.72 -15.15
CA ASP A 93 5.16 1.51 -15.86
C ASP A 93 3.75 1.14 -15.46
N ARG A 94 3.57 -0.03 -14.82
CA ARG A 94 2.25 -0.55 -14.46
C ARG A 94 1.92 -0.36 -12.99
N ALA A 95 2.88 0.08 -12.19
CA ALA A 95 2.69 0.22 -10.76
C ALA A 95 2.29 1.63 -10.39
N LEU A 96 1.27 2.16 -11.06
CA LEU A 96 0.94 3.58 -11.01
C LEU A 96 0.33 4.04 -9.70
N HIS A 97 -0.30 3.13 -8.96
CA HIS A 97 -1.00 3.51 -7.73
C HIS A 97 -0.17 3.27 -6.47
N ALA A 98 0.95 2.58 -6.60
CA ALA A 98 1.77 2.26 -5.43
C ALA A 98 2.59 3.47 -4.99
N ASP A 99 2.82 3.56 -3.69
CA ASP A 99 3.70 4.60 -3.14
C ASP A 99 5.17 4.27 -3.39
N VAL A 100 5.49 2.97 -3.40
CA VAL A 100 6.85 2.50 -3.68
C VAL A 100 6.78 1.27 -4.57
N PHE A 101 7.65 1.22 -5.55
CA PHE A 101 7.85 0.06 -6.40
C PHE A 101 9.27 -0.46 -6.20
N LEU A 102 9.42 -1.76 -5.92
CA LEU A 102 10.74 -2.38 -5.77
C LEU A 102 10.90 -3.52 -6.77
N PRO A 103 11.93 -3.48 -7.62
CA PRO A 103 12.25 -4.62 -8.48
C PRO A 103 12.83 -5.76 -7.64
N LYS A 104 12.33 -6.97 -7.81
CA LYS A 104 12.76 -8.09 -7.01
C LYS A 104 14.26 -8.39 -7.15
N GLY A 105 14.74 -8.38 -8.35
CA GLY A 105 16.13 -8.76 -8.59
C GLY A 105 17.15 -7.69 -8.25
N ALA A 106 16.72 -6.46 -8.12
CA ALA A 106 17.61 -5.33 -7.89
C ALA A 106 17.61 -4.83 -6.46
N SER A 107 16.72 -5.35 -5.62
CA SER A 107 16.57 -4.84 -4.26
C SER A 107 16.91 -5.92 -3.25
N SER A 108 17.68 -5.56 -2.25
CA SER A 108 18.01 -6.49 -1.16
C SER A 108 16.86 -6.55 -0.15
N PRO A 109 16.80 -7.60 0.65
CA PRO A 109 15.82 -7.63 1.75
C PRO A 109 15.98 -6.46 2.70
N ALA A 110 17.22 -6.02 2.95
CA ALA A 110 17.45 -4.86 3.82
C ALA A 110 16.87 -3.59 3.24
N GLU A 111 16.96 -3.42 1.93
CA GLU A 111 16.38 -2.25 1.27
C GLU A 111 14.85 -2.28 1.35
N MET A 112 14.25 -3.44 1.15
CA MET A 112 12.80 -3.58 1.28
C MET A 112 12.35 -3.21 2.68
N ILE A 113 13.04 -3.72 3.69
CA ILE A 113 12.70 -3.43 5.08
C ILE A 113 12.82 -1.93 5.38
N GLU A 114 13.86 -1.28 4.86
CA GLU A 114 14.05 0.14 5.09
C GLU A 114 12.93 0.96 4.44
N ARG A 115 12.53 0.59 3.22
CA ARG A 115 11.42 1.29 2.55
C ARG A 115 10.11 1.10 3.30
N ILE A 116 9.88 -0.11 3.82
CA ILE A 116 8.68 -0.38 4.61
C ILE A 116 8.70 0.47 5.88
N ARG A 117 9.85 0.54 6.56
CA ARG A 117 9.96 1.34 7.77
C ARG A 117 9.55 2.79 7.54
N VAL A 118 10.00 3.35 6.43
CA VAL A 118 9.68 4.73 6.10
C VAL A 118 8.17 4.89 5.82
N LEU A 119 7.61 3.95 5.05
CA LEU A 119 6.19 4.05 4.69
C LEU A 119 5.27 3.93 5.90
N VAL A 120 5.54 2.99 6.80
CA VAL A 120 4.65 2.78 7.95
C VAL A 120 4.82 3.87 9.00
N ALA A 121 5.92 4.62 8.96
CA ALA A 121 6.13 5.72 9.89
C ALA A 121 5.42 7.00 9.45
N ARG A 122 4.95 7.08 8.20
CA ARG A 122 4.29 8.27 7.71
C ARG A 122 2.94 8.44 8.40
N LYS A 123 2.62 9.67 8.73
CA LYS A 123 1.30 9.97 9.28
C LYS A 123 0.29 9.87 8.16
N ARG A 124 -0.74 9.10 8.41
CA ARG A 124 -1.84 9.02 7.48
C ARG A 124 -2.76 10.18 7.79
N GLY A 125 -3.13 10.77 6.77
CA GLY A 125 -3.87 11.95 6.92
C GLY A 125 -5.12 11.74 7.74
N PRO A 126 -5.39 12.18 8.48
CA PRO A 126 -6.57 12.25 9.13
C PRO A 126 -6.91 13.47 8.84
N LYS A 127 -6.10 12.98 8.96
CA LYS A 127 -5.74 13.43 8.92
C LYS A 127 -5.69 14.34 8.18
N LYS A 128 -5.81 14.84 8.10
CA LYS A 128 -5.79 15.54 7.53
C LYS A 128 -6.30 15.85 6.67
N ALA A 129 -6.55 16.05 6.86
CA ALA A 129 -7.07 16.38 6.19
C ALA A 129 -7.27 16.76 5.43
N THR A 130 -7.35 17.09 5.41
CA THR A 130 -7.61 17.39 4.64
C THR A 130 -7.88 17.60 3.90
N PRO A 131 -7.85 17.90 3.82
CA PRO A 131 -8.12 18.11 3.03
C PRO A 131 -8.27 18.30 2.29
N PRO A 132 -8.30 18.44 2.13
CA PRO A 132 -8.44 18.57 1.29
C PRO A 132 -8.38 18.91 0.65
N ALA A 133 -8.24 19.17 0.70
CA ALA A 133 -8.17 19.35 0.00
C ALA A 133 -7.95 19.62 -0.54
N THR A 134 -7.82 19.95 -0.44
CA THR A 134 -7.63 20.07 -1.09
C THR A 134 -7.62 20.30 -1.72
N THR A 135 -7.49 20.68 -1.65
CA THR A 135 -7.54 20.81 -2.42
C THR A 135 -7.85 21.17 -2.97
N GLN A 136 -7.81 21.69 -2.95
CA GLN A 136 -8.19 22.03 -3.63
C GLN A 136 -8.31 22.44 -4.03
N PRO A 137 -8.41 22.89 -4.12
CA PRO A 137 -8.71 23.44 -4.67
C PRO A 137 -8.99 23.90 -4.91
N PRO A 138 -9.02 24.22 -4.97
CA PRO A 138 -9.49 24.66 -5.42
C PRO A 138 -9.93 25.15 -5.72
N SER A 139 -9.98 25.48 -5.70
CA SER A 139 -10.47 25.81 -6.25
C SER A 139 -10.99 26.30 -6.49
N VAL A 140 -10.93 26.71 -6.44
CA VAL A 140 -11.40 27.14 -6.89
C VAL A 140 -11.90 27.54 -6.99
N PRO A 141 -12.00 27.82 -7.06
CA PRO A 141 -12.59 28.26 -7.30
C PRO A 141 -13.05 28.64 -7.36
N SER A 142 -13.08 28.91 -7.37
CA SER A 142 -13.47 29.14 -7.72
C SER A 142 -13.93 29.50 -7.73
N PHE A 143 -13.99 29.93 -7.78
CA PHE A 143 -14.35 30.28 -8.11
C PHE A 143 -14.71 30.60 -8.10
N ALA A 144 -14.67 30.93 -7.98
CA ALA A 144 -14.91 31.24 -8.24
C ALA A 144 -15.31 31.58 -8.20
N HIS A 145 -15.44 32.01 -8.31
CA HIS A 145 -15.84 32.42 -8.62
C HIS A 145 -16.20 32.78 -8.65
N ALA A 146 -16.07 33.04 -8.60
CA ALA A 146 -16.30 33.53 -8.94
C ALA A 146 -16.77 34.08 -9.08
N THR A 147 -16.88 34.44 -9.14
CA THR A 147 -17.29 34.97 -9.46
C THR A 147 -17.69 35.42 -9.65
N ALA A 148 -17.62 35.74 -9.67
CA ALA A 148 -17.93 36.17 -9.98
C ALA A 148 -18.10 36.37 -10.12
N SER A 149 -18.00 36.72 -10.15
CA SER A 149 -18.23 36.84 -10.35
C SER A 149 -18.47 36.76 -10.41
#